data_2f5e9e5b6ed873383a7b7ddf6608e082
#
_entry.id   2f5e9e5b6ed873383a7b7ddf6608e082
#
_cell.length_a   1.000
_cell.length_b   1.000
_cell.length_c   1.000
_cell.angle_alpha   90.00
_cell.angle_beta   90.00
_cell.angle_gamma   90.00
#
_symmetry.space_group_name_H-M   'P 1'
#
loop_
_entity.id
_entity.type
_entity.pdbx_description
1 polymer ?
#
loop_
_entity_poly.entity_id
_entity_poly.type
_entity_poly.pdbx_seq_one_letter_code
_entity_poly.pdbx_strand_id
1 'polypeptide(L)'
;MRFGHFDDARREYVIDTPRTPLPWINYLGSEDFFSLVSNTGGGYSFYRDARLRRLTRYRYNNSPLDMDGHRIYINDGGTIWNPGWQPAKTELDSYTCRHGLGYTILQGEKNGIAAAQELFVPRGDACEIDRLTLENKTAAPRTLDVFSYVDSACGMPWTTAPISSATFPPARWKWWKVPSIIRQSTGSAGITTPCSGPTPPLPASTPAGMP
;
A
#
# COMPACT_ATOMS: atom_id res chain seq x y z
N MET A 1 2.73 8.26 -26.66
CA MET A 1 1.61 8.25 -25.71
C MET A 1 2.09 8.91 -24.43
N ARG A 2 1.38 9.88 -23.89
CA ARG A 2 1.76 10.56 -22.65
C ARG A 2 1.05 9.86 -21.50
N PHE A 3 1.78 9.39 -20.49
CA PHE A 3 1.21 8.66 -19.34
C PHE A 3 1.01 9.54 -18.10
N GLY A 4 1.58 10.76 -18.11
CA GLY A 4 1.50 11.68 -16.98
C GLY A 4 2.20 13.01 -17.27
N HIS A 5 2.24 13.89 -16.27
CA HIS A 5 2.82 15.23 -16.34
C HIS A 5 3.27 15.71 -14.97
N PHE A 6 4.14 16.74 -14.93
CA PHE A 6 4.51 17.44 -13.70
C PHE A 6 3.46 18.48 -13.34
N ASP A 7 3.09 18.52 -12.09
CA ASP A 7 2.34 19.61 -11.44
C ASP A 7 3.32 20.40 -10.58
N ASP A 8 3.90 21.44 -11.17
CA ASP A 8 4.94 22.26 -10.53
C ASP A 8 4.41 23.02 -9.30
N ALA A 9 3.12 23.38 -9.31
CA ALA A 9 2.50 24.09 -8.21
C ALA A 9 2.42 23.25 -6.93
N ARG A 10 2.17 21.94 -7.09
CA ARG A 10 2.09 20.98 -5.99
C ARG A 10 3.38 20.20 -5.79
N ARG A 11 4.34 20.32 -6.71
CA ARG A 11 5.56 19.52 -6.76
C ARG A 11 5.28 18.02 -6.80
N GLU A 12 4.37 17.63 -7.66
CA GLU A 12 3.92 16.26 -7.88
C GLU A 12 4.19 15.82 -9.31
N TYR A 13 4.36 14.51 -9.48
CA TYR A 13 4.23 13.88 -10.77
C TYR A 13 2.86 13.18 -10.84
N VAL A 14 2.03 13.60 -11.77
CA VAL A 14 0.66 13.11 -11.95
C VAL A 14 0.65 12.07 -13.06
N ILE A 15 0.12 10.89 -12.77
CA ILE A 15 -0.01 9.77 -13.71
C ILE A 15 -1.49 9.61 -14.04
N ASP A 16 -1.81 9.71 -15.32
CA ASP A 16 -3.19 9.81 -15.81
C ASP A 16 -3.80 8.45 -16.19
N THR A 17 -3.00 7.37 -16.13
CA THR A 17 -3.45 6.01 -16.47
C THR A 17 -2.73 4.96 -15.63
N PRO A 18 -3.45 3.93 -15.15
CA PRO A 18 -2.81 2.83 -14.44
C PRO A 18 -2.01 1.89 -15.36
N ARG A 19 -2.19 2.00 -16.67
CA ARG A 19 -1.59 1.12 -17.70
C ARG A 19 -0.27 1.69 -18.21
N THR A 20 0.65 1.95 -17.29
CA THR A 20 2.02 2.30 -17.64
C THR A 20 2.80 1.07 -18.12
N PRO A 21 3.84 1.23 -19.00
CA PRO A 21 4.62 0.10 -19.51
C PRO A 21 5.30 -0.71 -18.41
N LEU A 22 5.73 -0.04 -17.35
CA LEU A 22 6.34 -0.60 -16.14
C LEU A 22 5.72 0.10 -14.93
N PRO A 23 5.78 -0.49 -13.73
CA PRO A 23 5.39 0.22 -12.50
C PRO A 23 6.24 1.47 -12.30
N TRP A 24 5.62 2.63 -12.21
CA TRP A 24 6.27 3.87 -11.87
C TRP A 24 6.18 4.08 -10.37
N ILE A 25 7.34 4.13 -9.71
CA ILE A 25 7.43 4.06 -8.27
C ILE A 25 7.79 5.40 -7.64
N ASN A 26 7.31 5.60 -6.42
CA ASN A 26 7.74 6.64 -5.51
C ASN A 26 8.43 6.00 -4.30
N TYR A 27 9.49 6.65 -3.80
CA TYR A 27 10.15 6.28 -2.55
C TYR A 27 9.61 7.15 -1.43
N LEU A 28 9.05 6.49 -0.42
CA LEU A 28 8.60 7.10 0.82
C LEU A 28 9.55 6.66 1.92
N GLY A 29 9.96 7.55 2.78
CA GLY A 29 10.87 7.15 3.83
C GLY A 29 11.28 8.27 4.76
N SER A 30 11.66 7.86 5.96
CA SER A 30 12.21 8.74 6.99
C SER A 30 13.23 7.93 7.78
N GLU A 31 14.49 8.36 7.77
CA GLU A 31 15.59 7.79 8.55
C GLU A 31 15.81 6.29 8.35
N ASP A 32 15.05 5.47 9.07
CA ASP A 32 15.22 4.03 9.14
C ASP A 32 14.12 3.22 8.42
N PHE A 33 12.96 3.81 8.19
CA PHE A 33 11.82 3.14 7.58
C PHE A 33 11.57 3.66 6.17
N PHE A 34 11.41 2.74 5.23
CA PHE A 34 11.22 3.06 3.82
C PHE A 34 10.10 2.23 3.21
N SER A 35 9.38 2.83 2.28
CA SER A 35 8.38 2.17 1.45
C SER A 35 8.55 2.56 -0.01
N LEU A 36 8.36 1.61 -0.90
CA LEU A 36 8.21 1.84 -2.33
C LEU A 36 6.75 1.65 -2.67
N VAL A 37 6.19 2.59 -3.41
CA VAL A 37 4.80 2.53 -3.85
C VAL A 37 4.74 2.81 -5.34
N SER A 38 4.13 1.90 -6.09
CA SER A 38 3.91 2.09 -7.52
C SER A 38 2.66 2.91 -7.80
N ASN A 39 2.53 3.33 -9.05
CA ASN A 39 1.32 4.01 -9.53
C ASN A 39 0.04 3.17 -9.42
N THR A 40 0.13 1.86 -9.25
CA THR A 40 -1.03 0.99 -9.01
C THR A 40 -1.12 0.49 -7.56
N GLY A 41 -0.27 1.01 -6.65
CA GLY A 41 -0.25 0.67 -5.23
C GLY A 41 0.53 -0.60 -4.89
N GLY A 42 1.29 -1.17 -5.83
CA GLY A 42 2.25 -2.22 -5.56
C GLY A 42 3.51 -1.69 -4.88
N GLY A 43 4.32 -2.59 -4.33
CA GLY A 43 5.56 -2.21 -3.70
C GLY A 43 5.86 -2.99 -2.44
N TYR A 44 6.76 -2.48 -1.64
CA TYR A 44 7.14 -3.10 -0.38
C TYR A 44 7.76 -2.11 0.60
N SER A 45 7.68 -2.45 1.88
CA SER A 45 8.27 -1.67 2.97
C SER A 45 9.41 -2.44 3.61
N PHE A 46 10.41 -1.73 4.11
CA PHE A 46 11.56 -2.31 4.79
C PHE A 46 12.11 -1.36 5.88
N TYR A 47 12.83 -1.95 6.85
CA TYR A 47 13.49 -1.22 7.92
C TYR A 47 15.01 -1.28 7.73
N ARG A 48 15.67 -0.17 7.46
CA ARG A 48 17.11 0.03 7.22
C ARG A 48 17.69 -0.72 6.00
N ASP A 49 17.35 -1.98 5.82
CA ASP A 49 17.93 -2.84 4.78
C ASP A 49 16.84 -3.51 3.95
N ALA A 50 16.77 -3.18 2.67
CA ALA A 50 15.77 -3.70 1.74
C ALA A 50 15.92 -5.20 1.44
N ARG A 51 17.08 -5.79 1.69
CA ARG A 51 17.35 -7.20 1.48
C ARG A 51 17.09 -8.04 2.72
N LEU A 52 17.59 -7.59 3.89
CA LEU A 52 17.61 -8.38 5.11
C LEU A 52 16.42 -8.08 6.06
N ARG A 53 15.82 -6.90 5.95
CA ARG A 53 14.77 -6.42 6.87
C ARG A 53 13.52 -5.95 6.13
N ARG A 54 13.09 -6.74 5.16
CA ARG A 54 11.85 -6.48 4.43
C ARG A 54 10.65 -6.84 5.30
N LEU A 55 9.67 -5.94 5.34
CA LEU A 55 8.45 -6.09 6.14
C LEU A 55 7.30 -6.63 5.30
N THR A 56 7.16 -6.13 4.08
CA THR A 56 6.15 -6.61 3.15
C THR A 56 6.81 -7.32 1.97
N ARG A 57 6.08 -8.24 1.38
CA ARG A 57 6.61 -9.07 0.29
C ARG A 57 6.52 -8.32 -1.05
N TYR A 58 7.53 -8.52 -1.88
CA TYR A 58 7.52 -8.13 -3.28
C TYR A 58 8.29 -9.15 -4.10
N ARG A 59 7.69 -9.59 -5.21
CA ARG A 59 8.29 -10.57 -6.13
C ARG A 59 8.63 -9.87 -7.44
N TYR A 60 9.92 -9.68 -7.70
CA TYR A 60 10.43 -8.96 -8.88
C TYR A 60 10.08 -9.60 -10.22
N ASN A 61 9.95 -10.93 -10.22
CA ASN A 61 9.68 -11.71 -11.43
C ASN A 61 8.25 -12.26 -11.45
N ASN A 62 7.34 -11.60 -10.75
CA ASN A 62 5.94 -12.02 -10.71
C ASN A 62 5.23 -11.73 -12.03
N SER A 63 4.30 -12.59 -12.41
CA SER A 63 3.41 -12.36 -13.54
C SER A 63 1.97 -12.55 -13.08
N PRO A 64 1.13 -11.50 -13.17
CA PRO A 64 1.43 -10.15 -13.64
C PRO A 64 2.32 -9.36 -12.66
N LEU A 65 3.02 -8.36 -13.20
CA LEU A 65 3.85 -7.45 -12.42
C LEU A 65 3.00 -6.63 -11.42
N ASP A 66 3.64 -6.20 -10.33
CA ASP A 66 3.08 -5.23 -9.39
C ASP A 66 1.82 -5.71 -8.64
N MET A 67 1.81 -6.98 -8.26
CA MET A 67 0.69 -7.61 -7.54
C MET A 67 0.82 -7.51 -6.02
N ASP A 68 2.03 -7.43 -5.50
CA ASP A 68 2.33 -7.38 -4.07
C ASP A 68 2.20 -5.96 -3.49
N GLY A 69 2.26 -5.82 -2.19
CA GLY A 69 2.20 -4.55 -1.46
C GLY A 69 0.94 -4.41 -0.59
N HIS A 70 0.54 -3.18 -0.36
CA HIS A 70 -0.67 -2.83 0.37
C HIS A 70 -1.82 -2.61 -0.60
N ARG A 71 -2.95 -3.27 -0.36
CA ARG A 71 -4.12 -3.20 -1.24
C ARG A 71 -5.38 -2.90 -0.46
N ILE A 72 -6.14 -1.97 -0.97
CA ILE A 72 -7.49 -1.72 -0.49
C ILE A 72 -8.45 -2.19 -1.56
N TYR A 73 -9.38 -3.05 -1.17
CA TYR A 73 -10.47 -3.51 -2.02
C TYR A 73 -11.77 -2.88 -1.55
N ILE A 74 -12.55 -2.41 -2.49
CA ILE A 74 -13.87 -1.85 -2.25
C ILE A 74 -14.87 -2.75 -2.97
N ASN A 75 -15.83 -3.28 -2.23
CA ASN A 75 -16.96 -4.02 -2.78
C ASN A 75 -18.22 -3.15 -2.70
N ASP A 76 -18.76 -2.83 -3.85
CA ASP A 76 -19.96 -2.04 -4.03
C ASP A 76 -21.02 -2.89 -4.73
N GLY A 77 -21.89 -3.53 -3.93
CA GLY A 77 -22.97 -4.36 -4.44
C GLY A 77 -22.51 -5.53 -5.32
N GLY A 78 -21.34 -6.12 -5.05
CA GLY A 78 -20.75 -7.21 -5.83
C GLY A 78 -19.72 -6.75 -6.86
N THR A 79 -19.60 -5.46 -7.13
CA THR A 79 -18.52 -4.90 -7.96
C THR A 79 -17.30 -4.67 -7.08
N ILE A 80 -16.23 -5.45 -7.29
CA ILE A 80 -14.98 -5.32 -6.55
C ILE A 80 -13.98 -4.51 -7.36
N TRP A 81 -13.40 -3.49 -6.76
CA TRP A 81 -12.42 -2.61 -7.39
C TRP A 81 -11.39 -2.07 -6.40
N ASN A 82 -10.32 -1.46 -6.92
CA ASN A 82 -9.23 -0.83 -6.16
C ASN A 82 -9.01 0.60 -6.65
N PRO A 83 -8.68 1.57 -5.77
CA PRO A 83 -8.31 2.92 -6.21
C PRO A 83 -7.11 2.93 -7.17
N GLY A 84 -6.14 2.03 -6.97
CA GLY A 84 -4.98 1.85 -7.84
C GLY A 84 -5.22 0.97 -9.07
N TRP A 85 -6.44 0.49 -9.34
CA TRP A 85 -6.82 -0.40 -10.41
C TRP A 85 -6.33 -1.84 -10.25
N GLN A 86 -5.07 -2.09 -9.93
CA GLN A 86 -4.57 -3.43 -9.64
C GLN A 86 -4.88 -3.87 -8.20
N PRO A 87 -5.05 -5.17 -7.92
CA PRO A 87 -5.03 -6.29 -8.87
C PRO A 87 -6.40 -6.63 -9.47
N ALA A 88 -7.49 -5.98 -9.03
CA ALA A 88 -8.84 -6.28 -9.49
C ALA A 88 -9.00 -6.02 -11.00
N LYS A 89 -8.29 -5.05 -11.54
CA LYS A 89 -8.34 -4.62 -12.94
C LYS A 89 -9.74 -4.27 -13.43
N THR A 90 -10.64 -3.94 -12.48
CA THR A 90 -11.96 -3.42 -12.81
C THR A 90 -11.81 -2.06 -13.44
N GLU A 91 -12.43 -1.84 -14.58
CA GLU A 91 -12.37 -0.55 -15.25
C GLU A 91 -12.94 0.54 -14.36
N LEU A 92 -12.14 1.57 -14.13
CA LEU A 92 -12.50 2.73 -13.35
C LEU A 92 -13.10 3.82 -14.25
N ASP A 93 -14.03 4.58 -13.72
CA ASP A 93 -14.64 5.71 -14.41
C ASP A 93 -13.65 6.89 -14.48
N SER A 94 -12.79 7.02 -13.46
CA SER A 94 -11.62 7.91 -13.48
C SER A 94 -10.48 7.29 -12.66
N TYR A 95 -9.25 7.67 -13.03
CA TYR A 95 -8.03 7.24 -12.33
C TYR A 95 -7.01 8.36 -12.36
N THR A 96 -6.32 8.56 -11.24
CA THR A 96 -5.15 9.43 -11.14
C THR A 96 -4.23 8.91 -10.04
N CYS A 97 -2.93 8.89 -10.30
CA CYS A 97 -1.92 8.69 -9.27
C CYS A 97 -1.08 9.96 -9.16
N ARG A 98 -0.81 10.40 -7.93
CA ARG A 98 0.03 11.56 -7.63
C ARG A 98 1.20 11.12 -6.78
N HIS A 99 2.39 11.26 -7.31
CA HIS A 99 3.64 11.04 -6.58
C HIS A 99 4.20 12.38 -6.11
N GLY A 100 4.06 12.64 -4.81
CA GLY A 100 4.63 13.81 -4.13
C GLY A 100 5.96 13.49 -3.46
N LEU A 101 6.62 14.49 -2.86
CA LEU A 101 7.93 14.34 -2.22
C LEU A 101 7.93 13.46 -0.95
N GLY A 102 6.80 13.23 -0.32
CA GLY A 102 6.70 12.43 0.90
C GLY A 102 5.42 11.62 0.99
N TYR A 103 4.68 11.50 -0.11
CA TYR A 103 3.41 10.79 -0.16
C TYR A 103 3.10 10.31 -1.57
N THR A 104 2.21 9.34 -1.65
CA THR A 104 1.57 8.90 -2.90
C THR A 104 0.07 8.88 -2.70
N ILE A 105 -0.68 9.43 -3.64
CA ILE A 105 -2.15 9.40 -3.63
C ILE A 105 -2.63 8.63 -4.86
N LEU A 106 -3.35 7.54 -4.62
CA LEU A 106 -4.07 6.79 -5.64
C LEU A 106 -5.54 7.18 -5.59
N GLN A 107 -6.05 7.72 -6.67
CA GLN A 107 -7.44 8.15 -6.79
C GLN A 107 -8.13 7.34 -7.86
N GLY A 108 -9.26 6.75 -7.53
CA GLY A 108 -10.12 6.03 -8.46
C GLY A 108 -11.57 6.35 -8.20
N GLU A 109 -12.37 6.29 -9.25
CA GLU A 109 -13.82 6.44 -9.16
C GLU A 109 -14.50 5.27 -9.87
N LYS A 110 -15.54 4.74 -9.24
CA LYS A 110 -16.38 3.70 -9.83
C LYS A 110 -17.83 3.86 -9.38
N ASN A 111 -18.76 3.84 -10.35
CA ASN A 111 -20.20 3.91 -10.09
C ASN A 111 -20.61 5.09 -9.19
N GLY A 112 -19.95 6.24 -9.31
CA GLY A 112 -20.20 7.44 -8.50
C GLY A 112 -19.66 7.38 -7.07
N ILE A 113 -18.82 6.38 -6.75
CA ILE A 113 -18.03 6.33 -5.52
C ILE A 113 -16.60 6.71 -5.88
N ALA A 114 -16.10 7.80 -5.28
CA ALA A 114 -14.71 8.20 -5.40
C ALA A 114 -13.93 7.71 -4.17
N ALA A 115 -12.73 7.18 -4.43
CA ALA A 115 -11.81 6.73 -3.39
C ALA A 115 -10.45 7.36 -3.60
N ALA A 116 -9.85 7.87 -2.53
CA ALA A 116 -8.49 8.35 -2.49
C ALA A 116 -7.73 7.60 -1.39
N GLN A 117 -6.69 6.86 -1.80
CA GLN A 117 -5.77 6.15 -0.93
C GLN A 117 -4.47 6.94 -0.88
N GLU A 118 -4.13 7.48 0.27
CA GLU A 118 -2.92 8.23 0.51
C GLU A 118 -1.95 7.43 1.37
N LEU A 119 -0.76 7.21 0.84
CA LEU A 119 0.31 6.46 1.51
C LEU A 119 1.46 7.42 1.84
N PHE A 120 1.95 7.37 3.07
CA PHE A 120 3.10 8.16 3.51
C PHE A 120 3.80 7.53 4.71
N VAL A 121 5.06 7.91 4.90
CA VAL A 121 5.87 7.54 6.06
C VAL A 121 6.05 8.80 6.91
N PRO A 122 5.51 8.85 8.14
CA PRO A 122 5.68 10.01 9.01
C PRO A 122 7.12 10.16 9.48
N ARG A 123 7.56 11.40 9.69
CA ARG A 123 8.90 11.68 10.20
C ARG A 123 9.01 11.29 11.67
N GLY A 124 10.09 10.58 12.01
CA GLY A 124 10.35 10.13 13.38
C GLY A 124 9.68 8.80 13.77
N ASP A 125 8.81 8.25 12.91
CA ASP A 125 8.14 6.97 13.17
C ASP A 125 8.53 5.91 12.15
N ALA A 126 8.72 4.68 12.62
CA ALA A 126 9.03 3.53 11.77
C ALA A 126 7.73 2.81 11.33
N CYS A 127 6.88 3.51 10.61
CA CYS A 127 5.63 2.97 10.09
C CYS A 127 5.22 3.59 8.77
N GLU A 128 4.36 2.91 8.04
CA GLU A 128 3.65 3.43 6.88
C GLU A 128 2.19 3.65 7.26
N ILE A 129 1.64 4.78 6.87
CA ILE A 129 0.23 5.11 7.05
C ILE A 129 -0.45 5.07 5.70
N ASP A 130 -1.53 4.31 5.66
CA ASP A 130 -2.42 4.19 4.51
C ASP A 130 -3.79 4.77 4.90
N ARG A 131 -4.09 5.97 4.37
CA ARG A 131 -5.33 6.69 4.65
C ARG A 131 -6.28 6.57 3.47
N LEU A 132 -7.43 5.95 3.70
CA LEU A 132 -8.50 5.87 2.70
C LEU A 132 -9.55 6.96 2.97
N THR A 133 -9.86 7.73 1.93
CA THR A 133 -11.00 8.65 1.91
C THR A 133 -12.00 8.17 0.87
N LEU A 134 -13.26 8.04 1.25
CA LEU A 134 -14.35 7.65 0.37
C LEU A 134 -15.37 8.79 0.27
N GLU A 135 -15.81 9.07 -0.94
CA GLU A 135 -16.84 10.05 -1.23
C GLU A 135 -17.95 9.43 -2.07
N ASN A 136 -19.19 9.56 -1.61
CA ASN A 136 -20.35 9.16 -2.38
C ASN A 136 -20.87 10.37 -3.16
N LYS A 137 -20.64 10.39 -4.45
CA LYS A 137 -21.10 11.44 -5.37
C LYS A 137 -22.54 11.21 -5.85
N THR A 138 -23.18 10.12 -5.44
CA THR A 138 -24.56 9.82 -5.80
C THR A 138 -25.54 10.41 -4.80
N ALA A 139 -26.78 10.62 -5.22
CA ALA A 139 -27.83 11.13 -4.34
C ALA A 139 -28.37 10.07 -3.34
N ALA A 140 -28.11 8.79 -3.59
CA ALA A 140 -28.61 7.69 -2.78
C ALA A 140 -27.54 7.21 -1.78
N PRO A 141 -27.93 6.79 -0.56
CA PRO A 141 -27.00 6.15 0.36
C PRO A 141 -26.50 4.82 -0.21
N ARG A 142 -25.20 4.54 -0.04
CA ARG A 142 -24.55 3.31 -0.50
C ARG A 142 -23.95 2.57 0.68
N THR A 143 -23.96 1.25 0.60
CA THR A 143 -23.27 0.37 1.56
C THR A 143 -22.07 -0.24 0.85
N LEU A 144 -20.91 -0.03 1.41
CA LEU A 144 -19.64 -0.53 0.86
C LEU A 144 -18.97 -1.44 1.87
N ASP A 145 -18.40 -2.54 1.39
CA ASP A 145 -17.45 -3.33 2.17
C ASP A 145 -16.04 -2.93 1.76
N VAL A 146 -15.19 -2.63 2.74
CA VAL A 146 -13.80 -2.27 2.50
C VAL A 146 -12.89 -3.30 3.15
N PHE A 147 -11.92 -3.79 2.38
CA PHE A 147 -10.95 -4.78 2.83
C PHE A 147 -9.54 -4.24 2.61
N SER A 148 -8.72 -4.31 3.64
CA SER A 148 -7.29 -4.03 3.56
C SER A 148 -6.52 -5.34 3.49
N TYR A 149 -5.58 -5.43 2.55
CA TYR A 149 -4.71 -6.58 2.37
C TYR A 149 -3.25 -6.14 2.45
N VAL A 150 -2.45 -6.89 3.20
CA VAL A 150 -1.00 -6.71 3.29
C VAL A 150 -0.33 -8.08 3.23
N ASP A 151 0.62 -8.27 2.32
CA ASP A 151 1.44 -9.48 2.26
C ASP A 151 2.75 -9.26 3.03
N SER A 152 2.87 -9.85 4.21
CA SER A 152 4.05 -9.71 5.07
C SER A 152 5.17 -10.64 4.65
N ALA A 153 6.41 -10.15 4.72
CA ALA A 153 7.64 -10.91 4.48
C ALA A 153 8.44 -11.15 5.78
N CYS A 154 7.78 -11.19 6.92
CA CYS A 154 8.43 -11.43 8.22
C CYS A 154 9.06 -12.83 8.25
N GLY A 155 10.31 -12.95 7.82
CA GLY A 155 11.04 -14.21 7.76
C GLY A 155 12.55 -14.01 7.80
N MET A 156 13.29 -15.11 7.98
CA MET A 156 14.75 -15.10 7.93
C MET A 156 15.25 -14.64 6.55
N PRO A 157 16.40 -13.96 6.45
CA PRO A 157 16.90 -13.40 5.19
C PRO A 157 17.05 -14.41 4.04
N TRP A 158 17.32 -15.68 4.35
CA TRP A 158 17.42 -16.77 3.37
C TRP A 158 16.07 -17.32 2.87
N THR A 159 14.96 -16.93 3.50
CA THR A 159 13.63 -17.35 3.06
C THR A 159 12.98 -16.35 2.09
N THR A 160 13.66 -15.25 1.78
CA THR A 160 13.23 -14.29 0.75
C THR A 160 13.67 -14.69 -0.66
N ALA A 161 14.37 -15.82 -0.82
CA ALA A 161 14.56 -16.44 -2.12
C ALA A 161 13.19 -16.85 -2.72
N PRO A 162 13.05 -16.96 -4.04
CA PRO A 162 11.79 -17.35 -4.69
C PRO A 162 11.51 -18.84 -4.44
N ILE A 163 11.14 -19.18 -3.20
CA ILE A 163 10.90 -20.56 -2.83
C ILE A 163 9.42 -20.77 -2.62
N SER A 164 8.91 -21.64 -3.44
CA SER A 164 7.56 -22.16 -3.46
C SER A 164 7.13 -22.96 -2.20
N SER A 165 7.92 -23.01 -1.13
CA SER A 165 7.67 -23.92 0.00
C SER A 165 8.07 -23.44 1.38
N ALA A 166 8.36 -22.16 1.59
CA ALA A 166 8.58 -21.68 2.97
C ALA A 166 7.24 -21.59 3.71
N THR A 167 6.98 -22.58 4.55
CA THR A 167 5.89 -22.53 5.54
C THR A 167 6.25 -21.45 6.56
N PHE A 168 5.72 -20.24 6.40
CA PHE A 168 5.85 -19.21 7.40
C PHE A 168 4.89 -19.49 8.55
N PRO A 169 5.27 -19.23 9.81
CA PRO A 169 4.27 -19.21 10.87
C PRO A 169 3.21 -18.17 10.47
N PRO A 170 1.93 -18.49 10.61
CA PRO A 170 0.86 -17.60 10.16
C PRO A 170 0.98 -16.28 10.91
N ALA A 171 1.30 -15.22 10.20
CA ALA A 171 1.11 -13.88 10.72
C ALA A 171 -0.38 -13.78 11.11
N ARG A 172 -0.66 -13.40 12.33
CA ARG A 172 -2.05 -13.24 12.79
C ARG A 172 -2.65 -12.05 12.07
N TRP A 173 -3.39 -12.32 11.00
CA TRP A 173 -4.15 -11.34 10.26
C TRP A 173 -5.35 -10.89 11.09
N LYS A 174 -5.44 -9.61 11.43
CA LYS A 174 -6.69 -9.02 11.88
C LYS A 174 -7.40 -8.45 10.66
N TRP A 175 -8.43 -9.13 10.23
CA TRP A 175 -9.37 -8.58 9.26
C TRP A 175 -10.23 -7.54 9.97
N TRP A 176 -10.16 -6.30 9.52
CA TRP A 176 -11.07 -5.27 9.96
C TRP A 176 -12.14 -5.10 8.88
N LYS A 177 -13.32 -5.65 9.13
CA LYS A 177 -14.49 -5.27 8.36
C LYS A 177 -14.96 -3.94 8.96
N VAL A 178 -14.82 -2.86 8.20
CA VAL A 178 -15.42 -1.58 8.55
C VAL A 178 -16.76 -1.52 7.82
N PRO A 179 -17.90 -1.79 8.46
CA PRO A 179 -19.20 -1.56 7.86
C PRO A 179 -19.38 -0.04 7.82
N SER A 180 -19.19 0.58 6.68
CA SER A 180 -19.41 2.00 6.52
C SER A 180 -20.68 2.24 5.71
N ILE A 181 -21.72 2.72 6.39
CA ILE A 181 -22.88 3.34 5.72
C ILE A 181 -22.44 4.76 5.40
N ILE A 182 -22.03 5.01 4.17
CA ILE A 182 -21.71 6.36 3.73
C ILE A 182 -23.00 7.01 3.28
N ARG A 183 -23.63 7.74 4.18
CA ARG A 183 -24.66 8.73 3.81
C ARG A 183 -23.95 9.90 3.14
N GLN A 184 -24.65 10.66 2.30
CA GLN A 184 -24.16 11.85 1.63
C GLN A 184 -23.39 12.77 2.60
N SER A 185 -22.08 12.56 2.72
CA SER A 185 -21.13 13.42 3.46
C SER A 185 -19.72 12.92 3.18
N THR A 186 -18.80 13.83 2.99
CA THR A 186 -17.37 13.56 3.00
C THR A 186 -16.99 12.92 4.33
N GLY A 187 -16.84 11.60 4.34
CA GLY A 187 -16.39 10.82 5.49
C GLY A 187 -14.96 10.36 5.28
N SER A 188 -14.04 10.85 6.11
CA SER A 188 -12.67 10.34 6.16
C SER A 188 -12.59 9.20 7.16
N ALA A 189 -12.31 7.98 6.70
CA ALA A 189 -12.01 6.85 7.56
C ALA A 189 -10.51 6.56 7.45
N GLY A 190 -9.76 6.87 8.49
CA GLY A 190 -8.34 6.51 8.57
C GLY A 190 -8.18 5.05 8.96
N ILE A 191 -7.59 4.23 8.09
CA ILE A 191 -7.13 2.90 8.44
C ILE A 191 -5.63 3.02 8.71
N THR A 192 -5.25 3.06 9.99
CA THR A 192 -3.86 2.93 10.39
C THR A 192 -3.54 1.46 10.55
N THR A 193 -2.64 0.93 9.76
CA THR A 193 -2.07 -0.39 9.98
C THR A 193 -0.82 -0.20 10.84
N PRO A 194 -0.87 -0.46 12.15
CA PRO A 194 0.34 -0.36 12.97
C PRO A 194 1.27 -1.51 12.62
N CYS A 195 2.37 -1.23 11.96
CA CYS A 195 3.51 -2.14 11.88
C CYS A 195 4.30 -2.12 13.20
N SER A 196 3.66 -2.45 14.31
CA SER A 196 4.36 -2.80 15.53
C SER A 196 4.72 -4.27 15.49
N GLY A 197 5.76 -4.60 14.74
CA GLY A 197 6.48 -5.83 14.95
C GLY A 197 7.23 -5.72 16.29
N PRO A 198 7.30 -6.79 17.11
CA PRO A 198 8.15 -6.77 18.29
C PRO A 198 9.59 -6.52 17.83
N THR A 199 10.24 -5.52 18.41
CA THR A 199 11.67 -5.28 18.26
C THR A 199 12.35 -6.56 18.71
N PRO A 200 13.09 -7.30 17.86
CA PRO A 200 13.83 -8.46 18.33
C PRO A 200 14.86 -7.98 19.35
N PRO A 201 15.02 -8.65 20.50
CA PRO A 201 16.04 -8.29 21.45
C PRO A 201 17.40 -8.33 20.75
N LEU A 202 18.19 -7.29 20.96
CA LEU A 202 19.58 -7.24 20.54
C LEU A 202 20.28 -8.52 21.04
N PRO A 203 21.05 -9.22 20.20
CA PRO A 203 21.84 -10.34 20.69
C PRO A 203 22.77 -9.82 21.79
N ALA A 204 22.68 -10.44 22.95
CA ALA A 204 23.56 -10.15 24.08
C ALA A 204 25.01 -10.28 23.58
N SER A 205 25.79 -9.22 23.73
CA SER A 205 27.22 -9.25 23.49
C SER A 205 27.83 -10.21 24.53
N THR A 206 28.28 -11.36 24.09
CA THR A 206 29.09 -12.27 24.90
C THR A 206 30.38 -11.53 25.24
N PRO A 207 30.73 -11.33 26.52
CA PRO A 207 32.03 -10.77 26.84
C PRO A 207 33.12 -11.76 26.42
N ALA A 208 34.07 -11.26 25.65
CA ALA A 208 35.26 -11.99 25.31
C ALA A 208 36.02 -12.31 26.60
N GLY A 209 36.02 -13.57 27.00
CA GLY A 209 36.94 -14.07 28.01
C GLY A 209 38.31 -14.25 27.39
N MET A 210 39.30 -13.51 27.91
CA MET A 210 40.74 -13.85 27.87
C MET A 210 41.02 -14.91 28.93
N PRO A 211 42.19 -15.51 28.86
CA PRO A 211 43.23 -15.71 27.90
C PRO A 211 43.22 -17.05 27.21
#